data_c0fd47e1124c49837e1b85ca35348fd6
#
_entry.id   c0fd47e1124c49837e1b85ca35348fd6
#
_cell.length_a   1.000
_cell.length_b   1.000
_cell.length_c   1.000
_cell.angle_alpha   90.00
_cell.angle_beta   90.00
_cell.angle_gamma   90.00
#
_symmetry.space_group_name_H-M   'P 1'
#
loop_
_entity.id
_entity.type
_entity.pdbx_description
1 polymer ?
#
loop_
_entity_poly.entity_id
_entity_poly.type
_entity_poly.pdbx_seq_one_letter_code
_entity_poly.pdbx_strand_id
1 'polypeptide(L)'
;VEEEALAEEETPEEVKISLEEKTPAQIISNFESKQMKTDIPNFRPGDTVVVSVKVKEGDRTRLQAFEGVVMSIKKGGLNSSFIVRKISSGIGVERTFQTHSPLIDSIKVKRKGDVRQAKLFYLRERSGKSARIKERLE
;
A
#
# COMPACT_ATOMS: atom_id res chain seq x y z
N VAL A 1 -13.79 22.53 -46.51
CA VAL A 1 -14.06 23.33 -45.29
C VAL A 1 -15.29 22.86 -44.53
N GLU A 2 -16.05 21.89 -45.06
CA GLU A 2 -17.28 21.39 -44.41
C GLU A 2 -17.12 20.00 -43.72
N GLU A 3 -15.95 19.42 -43.74
CA GLU A 3 -15.76 18.04 -43.19
C GLU A 3 -15.21 17.97 -41.73
N GLU A 4 -14.87 19.10 -41.13
CA GLU A 4 -14.27 19.09 -39.77
C GLU A 4 -15.28 19.19 -38.61
N ALA A 5 -16.56 19.34 -38.86
CA ALA A 5 -17.54 19.58 -37.80
C ALA A 5 -18.28 18.34 -37.27
N LEU A 6 -18.03 17.18 -37.82
CA LEU A 6 -18.81 15.98 -37.51
C LEU A 6 -18.12 14.96 -36.52
N ALA A 7 -16.92 15.22 -36.06
CA ALA A 7 -16.16 14.27 -35.26
C ALA A 7 -16.24 14.47 -33.74
N GLU A 8 -16.86 15.52 -33.24
CA GLU A 8 -16.78 15.87 -31.79
C GLU A 8 -18.00 15.52 -30.96
N GLU A 9 -19.09 14.99 -31.50
CA GLU A 9 -20.31 14.78 -30.72
C GLU A 9 -20.56 13.34 -30.20
N GLU A 10 -19.75 12.36 -30.57
CA GLU A 10 -20.03 10.97 -30.18
C GLU A 10 -19.45 10.53 -28.83
N THR A 11 -18.49 11.24 -28.28
CA THR A 11 -17.79 10.80 -27.07
C THR A 11 -18.52 11.03 -25.73
N PRO A 12 -19.35 12.06 -25.53
CA PRO A 12 -20.03 12.27 -24.23
C PRO A 12 -21.21 11.33 -23.99
N GLU A 13 -21.89 10.86 -25.03
CA GLU A 13 -23.07 10.01 -24.86
C GLU A 13 -22.72 8.57 -24.52
N GLU A 14 -21.67 8.02 -25.11
CA GLU A 14 -21.20 6.66 -24.78
C GLU A 14 -20.75 6.54 -23.33
N VAL A 15 -20.09 7.56 -22.78
CA VAL A 15 -19.67 7.57 -21.38
C VAL A 15 -20.86 7.62 -20.44
N LYS A 16 -21.91 8.37 -20.77
CA LYS A 16 -23.13 8.43 -19.96
C LYS A 16 -23.91 7.12 -19.96
N ILE A 17 -24.05 6.48 -21.12
CA ILE A 17 -24.76 5.20 -21.24
C ILE A 17 -24.07 4.11 -20.44
N SER A 18 -22.73 4.05 -20.44
CA SER A 18 -21.98 3.06 -19.68
C SER A 18 -22.08 3.26 -18.17
N LEU A 19 -22.26 4.51 -17.71
CA LEU A 19 -22.46 4.81 -16.29
C LEU A 19 -23.86 4.49 -15.79
N GLU A 20 -24.87 4.65 -16.63
CA GLU A 20 -26.27 4.33 -16.29
C GLU A 20 -26.54 2.84 -16.13
N GLU A 21 -25.78 1.98 -16.83
CA GLU A 21 -25.92 0.53 -16.76
C GLU A 21 -25.28 -0.11 -15.52
N LYS A 22 -24.49 0.63 -14.73
CA LYS A 22 -23.78 0.11 -13.59
C LYS A 22 -24.46 0.48 -12.28
N THR A 23 -24.48 -0.48 -11.34
CA THR A 23 -24.92 -0.19 -9.98
C THR A 23 -23.95 0.76 -9.29
N PRO A 24 -24.39 1.54 -8.25
CA PRO A 24 -23.47 2.41 -7.50
C PRO A 24 -22.25 1.67 -6.95
N ALA A 25 -22.43 0.45 -6.47
CA ALA A 25 -21.32 -0.36 -5.97
C ALA A 25 -20.30 -0.70 -7.07
N GLN A 26 -20.75 -0.98 -8.29
CA GLN A 26 -19.87 -1.27 -9.42
C GLN A 26 -19.10 -0.03 -9.86
N ILE A 27 -19.72 1.14 -9.83
CA ILE A 27 -19.07 2.42 -10.18
C ILE A 27 -17.94 2.71 -9.21
N ILE A 28 -18.18 2.58 -7.91
CA ILE A 28 -17.19 2.78 -6.86
C ILE A 28 -16.05 1.76 -7.00
N SER A 29 -16.39 0.49 -7.22
CA SER A 29 -15.41 -0.58 -7.39
C SER A 29 -14.49 -0.33 -8.60
N ASN A 30 -15.05 0.08 -9.73
CA ASN A 30 -14.27 0.39 -10.92
C ASN A 30 -13.36 1.60 -10.73
N PHE A 31 -13.85 2.63 -10.04
CA PHE A 31 -13.07 3.83 -9.72
C PHE A 31 -11.89 3.49 -8.80
N GLU A 32 -12.11 2.72 -7.77
CA GLU A 32 -11.08 2.30 -6.84
C GLU A 32 -10.05 1.37 -7.48
N SER A 33 -10.49 0.46 -8.35
CA SER A 33 -9.61 -0.48 -9.05
C SER A 33 -8.58 0.23 -9.93
N LYS A 34 -8.93 1.37 -10.51
CA LYS A 34 -8.02 2.16 -11.34
C LYS A 34 -6.91 2.82 -10.52
N GLN A 35 -7.13 3.04 -9.22
CA GLN A 35 -6.17 3.67 -8.33
C GLN A 35 -5.30 2.66 -7.59
N MET A 36 -5.63 1.38 -7.64
CA MET A 36 -4.86 0.33 -6.98
C MET A 36 -3.54 0.07 -7.70
N LYS A 37 -2.48 -0.09 -6.90
CA LYS A 37 -1.17 -0.49 -7.42
C LYS A 37 -1.12 -1.98 -7.68
N THR A 38 -0.43 -2.39 -8.73
CA THR A 38 -0.26 -3.79 -9.11
C THR A 38 1.15 -4.32 -8.85
N ASP A 39 2.10 -3.44 -8.55
CA ASP A 39 3.52 -3.74 -8.35
C ASP A 39 3.89 -4.00 -6.89
N ILE A 40 2.90 -4.28 -6.04
CA ILE A 40 3.12 -4.54 -4.62
C ILE A 40 3.52 -5.99 -4.40
N PRO A 41 4.65 -6.26 -3.71
CA PRO A 41 5.06 -7.62 -3.42
C PRO A 41 4.09 -8.29 -2.44
N ASN A 42 4.04 -9.61 -2.49
CA ASN A 42 3.26 -10.39 -1.55
C ASN A 42 4.06 -10.59 -0.27
N PHE A 43 3.59 -10.04 0.85
CA PHE A 43 4.23 -10.16 2.15
C PHE A 43 3.19 -10.49 3.22
N ARG A 44 3.67 -11.01 4.34
CA ARG A 44 2.86 -11.43 5.49
C ARG A 44 3.30 -10.71 6.75
N PRO A 45 2.46 -10.65 7.81
CA PRO A 45 2.93 -10.22 9.12
C PRO A 45 4.13 -11.04 9.57
N GLY A 46 5.12 -10.38 10.13
CA GLY A 46 6.40 -10.96 10.51
C GLY A 46 7.52 -10.79 9.51
N ASP A 47 7.20 -10.42 8.28
CA ASP A 47 8.21 -10.16 7.26
C ASP A 47 8.89 -8.80 7.51
N THR A 48 10.19 -8.74 7.27
CA THR A 48 10.94 -7.48 7.30
C THR A 48 10.86 -6.82 5.93
N VAL A 49 10.33 -5.63 5.88
CA VAL A 49 10.13 -4.88 4.63
C VAL A 49 10.84 -3.53 4.70
N VAL A 50 11.22 -3.04 3.52
CA VAL A 50 11.74 -1.68 3.34
C VAL A 50 10.73 -0.91 2.51
N VAL A 51 10.12 0.11 3.09
CA VAL A 51 9.15 0.97 2.41
C VAL A 51 9.83 2.30 2.10
N SER A 52 9.91 2.62 0.81
CA SER A 52 10.45 3.91 0.35
C SER A 52 9.30 4.88 0.19
N VAL A 53 9.30 5.95 0.95
CA VAL A 53 8.26 6.97 1.00
C VAL A 53 8.77 8.26 0.36
N LYS A 54 7.96 8.88 -0.47
CA LYS A 54 8.25 10.19 -1.03
C LYS A 54 7.95 11.26 0.00
N VAL A 55 8.97 12.03 0.37
CA VAL A 55 8.83 13.16 1.29
C VAL A 55 9.08 14.45 0.52
N LYS A 56 8.11 15.35 0.56
CA LYS A 56 8.21 16.66 -0.06
C LYS A 56 8.60 17.70 1.00
N GLU A 57 9.77 18.30 0.82
CA GLU A 57 10.27 19.36 1.69
C GLU A 57 10.50 20.62 0.84
N GLY A 58 9.59 21.60 0.94
CA GLY A 58 9.63 22.79 0.09
C GLY A 58 9.56 22.42 -1.40
N ASP A 59 10.59 22.76 -2.16
CA ASP A 59 10.68 22.45 -3.58
C ASP A 59 11.36 21.12 -3.89
N ARG A 60 11.85 20.41 -2.85
CA ARG A 60 12.57 19.15 -3.01
C ARG A 60 11.67 17.98 -2.66
N THR A 61 11.77 16.93 -3.47
CA THR A 61 11.19 15.63 -3.19
C THR A 61 12.32 14.63 -2.97
N ARG A 62 12.31 13.96 -1.83
CA ARG A 62 13.29 12.91 -1.52
C ARG A 62 12.59 11.62 -1.13
N LEU A 63 13.32 10.52 -1.23
CA LEU A 63 12.86 9.22 -0.78
C LEU A 63 13.40 8.96 0.62
N GLN A 64 12.52 8.58 1.54
CA GLN A 64 12.88 8.15 2.88
C GLN A 64 12.54 6.68 3.03
N ALA A 65 13.52 5.86 3.39
CA ALA A 65 13.33 4.46 3.63
C ALA A 65 12.89 4.21 5.07
N PHE A 66 11.89 3.36 5.24
CA PHE A 66 11.44 2.89 6.54
C PHE A 66 11.55 1.36 6.53
N GLU A 67 12.51 0.83 7.28
CA GLU A 67 12.75 -0.61 7.38
C GLU A 67 12.27 -1.13 8.72
N GLY A 68 11.47 -2.19 8.70
CA GLY A 68 10.97 -2.80 9.92
C GLY A 68 10.18 -4.06 9.67
N VAL A 69 9.59 -4.58 10.72
CA VAL A 69 8.78 -5.79 10.71
C VAL A 69 7.32 -5.44 10.54
N VAL A 70 6.63 -6.12 9.64
CA VAL A 70 5.19 -5.96 9.46
C VAL A 70 4.46 -6.58 10.65
N MET A 71 3.72 -5.77 11.39
CA MET A 71 2.95 -6.22 12.55
C MET A 71 1.58 -6.74 12.18
N SER A 72 0.90 -6.07 11.27
CA SER A 72 -0.44 -6.45 10.84
C SER A 72 -0.71 -5.93 9.43
N ILE A 73 -1.61 -6.61 8.73
CA ILE A 73 -2.06 -6.24 7.40
C ILE A 73 -3.58 -6.21 7.43
N LYS A 74 -4.15 -5.10 6.97
CA LYS A 74 -5.59 -4.95 6.78
C LYS A 74 -5.89 -4.93 5.29
N LYS A 75 -6.66 -5.90 4.82
CA LYS A 75 -7.10 -5.98 3.43
C LYS A 75 -8.45 -5.28 3.28
N GLY A 76 -8.53 -4.36 2.36
CA GLY A 76 -9.75 -3.59 2.13
C GLY A 76 -9.76 -2.91 0.76
N GLY A 77 -9.29 -3.60 -0.28
CA GLY A 77 -9.20 -3.03 -1.62
C GLY A 77 -8.27 -1.82 -1.66
N LEU A 78 -8.78 -0.69 -2.12
CA LEU A 78 -8.01 0.56 -2.15
C LEU A 78 -7.62 1.04 -0.73
N ASN A 79 -8.42 0.71 0.27
CA ASN A 79 -8.20 1.09 1.66
C ASN A 79 -7.31 0.11 2.42
N SER A 80 -6.62 -0.78 1.74
CA SER A 80 -5.68 -1.70 2.35
C SER A 80 -4.55 -0.96 3.04
N SER A 81 -4.14 -1.43 4.21
CA SER A 81 -3.08 -0.81 5.00
C SER A 81 -2.27 -1.87 5.73
N PHE A 82 -1.09 -1.50 6.16
CA PHE A 82 -0.25 -2.36 6.99
C PHE A 82 0.55 -1.51 7.97
N ILE A 83 0.90 -2.12 9.09
CA ILE A 83 1.67 -1.46 10.15
C ILE A 83 3.07 -2.06 10.16
N VAL A 84 4.09 -1.22 10.12
CA VAL A 84 5.50 -1.60 10.22
C VAL A 84 6.08 -1.04 11.51
N ARG A 85 6.73 -1.91 12.28
CA ARG A 85 7.42 -1.54 13.52
C ARG A 85 8.92 -1.65 13.34
N LYS A 86 9.63 -0.60 13.73
CA LYS A 86 11.09 -0.62 13.83
C LYS A 86 11.53 -0.13 15.20
N ILE A 87 12.75 -0.46 15.58
CA ILE A 87 13.39 0.09 16.77
C ILE A 87 14.44 1.09 16.29
N SER A 88 14.26 2.34 16.67
CA SER A 88 15.17 3.43 16.35
C SER A 88 15.72 4.00 17.66
N SER A 89 17.03 3.94 17.84
CA SER A 89 17.72 4.44 19.06
C SER A 89 17.14 3.89 20.37
N GLY A 90 16.79 2.60 20.37
CA GLY A 90 16.19 1.92 21.53
C GLY A 90 14.70 2.16 21.71
N ILE A 91 14.09 3.00 20.89
CA ILE A 91 12.65 3.32 20.96
C ILE A 91 11.91 2.63 19.81
N GLY A 92 10.83 1.95 20.15
CA GLY A 92 9.95 1.34 19.15
C GLY A 92 9.10 2.39 18.42
N VAL A 93 9.18 2.39 17.10
CA VAL A 93 8.40 3.29 16.25
C VAL A 93 7.54 2.46 15.32
N GLU A 94 6.24 2.74 15.31
CA GLU A 94 5.27 2.10 14.44
C GLU A 94 4.69 3.11 13.46
N ARG A 95 4.55 2.70 12.23
CA ARG A 95 3.91 3.52 11.20
C ARG A 95 2.94 2.70 10.40
N THR A 96 1.74 3.26 10.19
CA THR A 96 0.73 2.69 9.32
C THR A 96 0.90 3.24 7.91
N PHE A 97 1.05 2.34 6.95
CA PHE A 97 1.14 2.71 5.53
C PHE A 97 -0.13 2.28 4.81
N GLN A 98 -0.63 3.18 3.97
CA GLN A 98 -1.71 2.84 3.04
C GLN A 98 -1.07 2.15 1.83
N THR A 99 -1.43 0.91 1.59
CA THR A 99 -0.77 0.05 0.60
C THR A 99 -0.75 0.65 -0.81
N HIS A 100 -1.85 1.28 -1.21
CA HIS A 100 -2.00 1.86 -2.55
C HIS A 100 -1.74 3.37 -2.59
N SER A 101 -1.08 3.92 -1.58
CA SER A 101 -0.79 5.36 -1.53
C SER A 101 0.21 5.76 -2.63
N PRO A 102 -0.04 6.89 -3.33
CA PRO A 102 0.92 7.39 -4.30
C PRO A 102 2.21 7.92 -3.65
N LEU A 103 2.22 8.17 -2.34
CA LEU A 103 3.40 8.60 -1.60
C LEU A 103 4.41 7.45 -1.39
N ILE A 104 3.98 6.21 -1.51
CA ILE A 104 4.87 5.06 -1.42
C ILE A 104 5.49 4.83 -2.79
N ASP A 105 6.83 4.95 -2.87
CA ASP A 105 7.57 4.70 -4.09
C ASP A 105 7.73 3.20 -4.35
N SER A 106 8.19 2.46 -3.35
CA SER A 106 8.37 1.02 -3.47
C SER A 106 8.31 0.33 -2.12
N ILE A 107 7.95 -0.96 -2.16
CA ILE A 107 7.97 -1.85 -1.02
C ILE A 107 8.83 -3.05 -1.40
N LYS A 108 9.87 -3.33 -0.61
CA LYS A 108 10.74 -4.48 -0.83
C LYS A 108 10.73 -5.38 0.38
N VAL A 109 10.54 -6.68 0.17
CA VAL A 109 10.64 -7.68 1.23
C VAL A 109 12.09 -8.07 1.39
N LYS A 110 12.70 -7.72 2.51
CA LYS A 110 14.09 -8.01 2.81
C LYS A 110 14.27 -9.41 3.40
N ARG A 111 13.35 -9.80 4.27
CA ARG A 111 13.42 -11.09 4.97
C ARG A 111 12.01 -11.58 5.26
N LYS A 112 11.79 -12.87 5.11
CA LYS A 112 10.52 -13.50 5.45
C LYS A 112 10.56 -14.02 6.88
N GLY A 113 9.52 -13.72 7.67
CA GLY A 113 9.43 -14.14 9.04
C GLY A 113 8.50 -15.33 9.24
N ASP A 114 8.86 -16.19 10.18
CA ASP A 114 8.04 -17.33 10.61
C ASP A 114 7.28 -16.94 11.88
N VAL A 115 5.98 -16.69 11.74
CA VAL A 115 5.10 -16.31 12.84
C VAL A 115 3.80 -17.11 12.75
N ARG A 116 3.18 -17.34 13.91
CA ARG A 116 1.92 -18.11 14.01
C ARG A 116 0.68 -17.21 14.09
N GLN A 117 0.85 -15.91 14.30
CA GLN A 117 -0.25 -14.97 14.49
C GLN A 117 -0.35 -14.01 13.31
N ALA A 118 -1.57 -13.57 13.03
CA ALA A 118 -1.83 -12.58 11.99
C ALA A 118 -1.56 -11.15 12.46
N LYS A 119 -1.60 -10.91 13.77
CA LYS A 119 -1.33 -9.59 14.38
C LYS A 119 -0.28 -9.76 15.46
N LEU A 120 0.83 -9.06 15.32
CA LEU A 120 2.00 -9.22 16.17
C LEU A 120 2.10 -8.09 17.21
N PHE A 121 1.01 -7.74 17.83
CA PHE A 121 1.00 -6.67 18.85
C PHE A 121 1.81 -7.00 20.09
N TYR A 122 2.12 -8.26 20.33
CA TYR A 122 2.99 -8.67 21.44
C TYR A 122 4.43 -8.12 21.33
N LEU A 123 4.86 -7.73 20.13
CA LEU A 123 6.19 -7.13 19.93
C LEU A 123 6.36 -5.79 20.65
N ARG A 124 5.25 -5.12 20.98
CA ARG A 124 5.28 -3.86 21.72
C ARG A 124 5.82 -4.03 23.14
N GLU A 125 5.59 -5.19 23.72
CA GLU A 125 6.02 -5.52 25.08
C GLU A 125 7.38 -6.20 25.16
N ARG A 126 7.98 -6.52 23.99
CA ARG A 126 9.23 -7.26 23.90
C ARG A 126 10.33 -6.39 23.32
N SER A 127 11.55 -6.65 23.80
CA SER A 127 12.76 -5.98 23.33
C SER A 127 13.92 -6.98 23.21
N GLY A 128 14.95 -6.62 22.43
CA GLY A 128 16.13 -7.45 22.25
C GLY A 128 15.83 -8.81 21.65
N LYS A 129 16.33 -9.87 22.29
CA LYS A 129 16.19 -11.24 21.78
C LYS A 129 14.73 -11.74 21.77
N SER A 130 13.90 -11.31 22.71
CA SER A 130 12.51 -11.72 22.78
C SER A 130 11.64 -11.12 21.67
N ALA A 131 12.10 -10.07 21.02
CA ALA A 131 11.43 -9.46 19.88
C ALA A 131 11.89 -10.02 18.52
N ARG A 132 12.83 -10.96 18.51
CA ARG A 132 13.32 -11.57 17.28
C ARG A 132 12.30 -12.50 16.66
N ILE A 133 12.21 -12.41 15.35
CA ILE A 133 11.36 -13.28 14.54
C ILE A 133 12.26 -14.22 13.74
N LYS A 134 11.96 -15.52 13.82
CA LYS A 134 12.69 -16.53 13.09
C LYS A 134 12.44 -16.38 11.59
N GLU A 135 13.49 -16.55 10.80
CA GLU A 135 13.39 -16.47 9.35
C GLU A 135 12.70 -17.70 8.76
N ARG A 136 11.79 -17.48 7.83
CA ARG A 136 11.11 -18.54 7.08
C ARG A 136 11.95 -18.90 5.86
N LEU A 137 12.21 -20.18 5.67
CA LEU A 137 13.10 -20.72 4.64
C LEU A 137 12.40 -21.04 3.31
N GLU A 138 11.31 -20.37 2.97
CA GLU A 138 10.63 -20.55 1.68
C GLU A 138 10.98 -19.47 0.68
#